data_95834e99167043d6775cf0020696e382
#
_entry.id   95834e99167043d6775cf0020696e382
#
_cell.length_a   1.000
_cell.length_b   1.000
_cell.length_c   1.000
_cell.angle_alpha   90.00
_cell.angle_beta   90.00
_cell.angle_gamma   90.00
#
_symmetry.space_group_name_H-M   'P 1'
#
loop_
_entity.id
_entity.type
_entity.pdbx_description
1 polymer ?
#
loop_
_entity_poly.entity_id
_entity_poly.type
_entity_poly.pdbx_seq_one_letter_code
_entity_poly.pdbx_strand_id
1 'polypeptide(L)'
;MAAIREERPTDVAAREALLDACFGEERFEKTCERLREGRAPAAGLSLVLELDGKVAGTVRLWPIAAGPGRPALLLGPIAVDCRLQGLGLGSRLMREALMRAKARGHTAVLLVGDAPYYGRFGFSSEKTRALELPGPYERERFLALELQPGALDGACGLVTAAGEPEAIPAPILHAAANDRGVAPQAA
;
A
#
# COMPACT_ATOMS: atom_id res chain seq x y z
N MET A 1 9.46 -7.36 -20.88
CA MET A 1 10.50 -6.80 -19.97
C MET A 1 9.82 -6.32 -18.70
N ALA A 2 10.39 -6.59 -17.51
CA ALA A 2 9.77 -6.17 -16.24
C ALA A 2 10.12 -4.70 -15.91
N ALA A 3 9.12 -3.85 -15.76
CA ALA A 3 9.24 -2.45 -15.37
C ALA A 3 8.47 -2.18 -14.06
N ILE A 4 8.99 -1.27 -13.22
CA ILE A 4 8.28 -0.79 -12.03
C ILE A 4 7.91 0.67 -12.26
N ARG A 5 6.63 0.98 -12.11
CA ARG A 5 6.08 2.32 -12.30
C ARG A 5 5.00 2.64 -11.26
N GLU A 6 4.61 3.88 -11.19
CA GLU A 6 3.41 4.25 -10.42
C GLU A 6 2.16 3.56 -10.98
N GLU A 7 1.28 3.21 -10.06
CA GLU A 7 -0.04 2.68 -10.37
C GLU A 7 -0.89 3.73 -11.08
N ARG A 8 -1.66 3.29 -12.09
CA ARG A 8 -2.63 4.10 -12.81
C ARG A 8 -4.05 3.70 -12.41
N PRO A 9 -5.05 4.55 -12.57
CA PRO A 9 -6.44 4.17 -12.31
C PRO A 9 -6.89 2.91 -13.07
N THR A 10 -6.33 2.67 -14.25
CA THR A 10 -6.60 1.46 -15.07
C THR A 10 -6.02 0.17 -14.49
N ASP A 11 -5.06 0.25 -13.57
CA ASP A 11 -4.42 -0.92 -12.96
C ASP A 11 -5.23 -1.48 -11.77
N VAL A 12 -6.18 -0.71 -11.24
CA VAL A 12 -6.91 -1.03 -9.99
C VAL A 12 -7.52 -2.42 -10.04
N ALA A 13 -8.26 -2.76 -11.11
CA ALA A 13 -8.90 -4.07 -11.22
C ALA A 13 -7.86 -5.22 -11.26
N ALA A 14 -6.77 -5.05 -11.99
CA ALA A 14 -5.71 -6.05 -12.08
C ALA A 14 -4.95 -6.20 -10.75
N ARG A 15 -4.71 -5.08 -10.05
CA ARG A 15 -4.12 -5.09 -8.71
C ARG A 15 -4.99 -5.83 -7.70
N GLU A 16 -6.30 -5.52 -7.63
CA GLU A 16 -7.20 -6.18 -6.69
C GLU A 16 -7.26 -7.69 -6.96
N ALA A 17 -7.40 -8.10 -8.21
CA ALA A 17 -7.37 -9.51 -8.60
C ALA A 17 -6.05 -10.21 -8.17
N LEU A 18 -4.91 -9.52 -8.29
CA LEU A 18 -3.62 -10.04 -7.83
C LEU A 18 -3.58 -10.19 -6.30
N LEU A 19 -4.08 -9.21 -5.57
CA LEU A 19 -4.12 -9.25 -4.11
C LEU A 19 -5.06 -10.34 -3.60
N ASP A 20 -6.22 -10.52 -4.23
CA ASP A 20 -7.17 -11.59 -3.92
C ASP A 20 -6.56 -12.97 -4.19
N ALA A 21 -5.86 -13.12 -5.30
CA ALA A 21 -5.15 -14.36 -5.62
C ALA A 21 -4.02 -14.70 -4.65
N CYS A 22 -3.32 -13.67 -4.10
CA CYS A 22 -2.19 -13.86 -3.19
C CYS A 22 -2.60 -14.02 -1.72
N PHE A 23 -3.66 -13.36 -1.27
CA PHE A 23 -4.01 -13.23 0.14
C PHE A 23 -5.43 -13.65 0.50
N GLY A 24 -6.31 -13.86 -0.48
CA GLY A 24 -7.72 -14.13 -0.24
C GLY A 24 -8.47 -12.92 0.36
N GLU A 25 -9.74 -13.14 0.69
CA GLU A 25 -10.61 -12.12 1.29
C GLU A 25 -10.21 -11.77 2.73
N GLU A 26 -9.56 -12.68 3.45
CA GLU A 26 -9.05 -12.46 4.81
C GLU A 26 -8.05 -11.28 4.91
N ARG A 27 -7.55 -10.77 3.77
CA ARG A 27 -6.66 -9.60 3.75
C ARG A 27 -7.28 -8.35 4.37
N PHE A 28 -8.61 -8.23 4.33
CA PHE A 28 -9.35 -7.10 4.92
C PHE A 28 -9.51 -7.20 6.44
N GLU A 29 -9.32 -8.37 7.02
CA GLU A 29 -9.40 -8.59 8.46
C GLU A 29 -8.09 -8.28 9.19
N LYS A 30 -6.99 -8.10 8.46
CA LYS A 30 -5.67 -7.86 9.05
C LYS A 30 -5.58 -6.51 9.75
N THR A 31 -4.90 -6.47 10.88
CA THR A 31 -4.72 -5.26 11.69
C THR A 31 -4.22 -4.06 10.89
N CYS A 32 -3.32 -4.27 9.94
CA CYS A 32 -2.81 -3.20 9.07
C CYS A 32 -3.90 -2.57 8.18
N GLU A 33 -5.01 -3.27 7.90
CA GLU A 33 -6.12 -2.70 7.13
C GLU A 33 -6.77 -1.53 7.86
N ARG A 34 -6.90 -1.60 9.18
CA ARG A 34 -7.43 -0.51 10.02
C ARG A 34 -6.66 0.81 9.87
N LEU A 35 -5.39 0.74 9.46
CA LEU A 35 -4.54 1.92 9.21
C LEU A 35 -4.65 2.45 7.77
N ARG A 36 -5.25 1.68 6.86
CA ARG A 36 -5.35 1.96 5.42
C ARG A 36 -6.77 2.28 4.97
N GLU A 37 -7.75 1.70 5.66
CA GLU A 37 -9.16 1.82 5.27
C GLU A 37 -9.58 3.30 5.16
N GLY A 38 -10.17 3.65 4.01
CA GLY A 38 -10.63 5.00 3.71
C GLY A 38 -9.52 6.05 3.60
N ARG A 39 -8.26 5.64 3.46
CA ARG A 39 -7.11 6.53 3.32
C ARG A 39 -6.46 6.39 1.95
N ALA A 40 -5.86 7.48 1.49
CA ALA A 40 -5.02 7.47 0.32
C ALA A 40 -3.60 6.99 0.67
N PRO A 41 -2.95 6.19 -0.19
CA PRO A 41 -1.53 5.89 -0.05
C PRO A 41 -0.70 7.17 -0.22
N ALA A 42 0.55 7.14 0.24
CA ALA A 42 1.47 8.24 0.07
C ALA A 42 1.70 8.53 -1.43
N ALA A 43 1.69 9.81 -1.79
CA ALA A 43 1.84 10.25 -3.18
C ALA A 43 3.10 9.64 -3.84
N GLY A 44 2.93 9.01 -5.01
CA GLY A 44 4.00 8.38 -5.76
C GLY A 44 4.55 7.07 -5.15
N LEU A 45 3.86 6.51 -4.14
CA LEU A 45 4.23 5.28 -3.45
C LEU A 45 3.19 4.16 -3.57
N SER A 46 2.32 4.24 -4.57
CA SER A 46 1.55 3.11 -5.11
C SER A 46 2.26 2.62 -6.37
N LEU A 47 2.88 1.46 -6.31
CA LEU A 47 3.70 0.95 -7.39
C LEU A 47 3.16 -0.37 -7.92
N VAL A 48 3.27 -0.54 -9.22
CA VAL A 48 3.04 -1.81 -9.91
C VAL A 48 4.31 -2.27 -10.61
N LEU A 49 4.53 -3.58 -10.58
CA LEU A 49 5.47 -4.25 -11.44
C LEU A 49 4.72 -4.74 -12.66
N GLU A 50 5.06 -4.18 -13.80
CA GLU A 50 4.49 -4.56 -15.10
C GLU A 50 5.42 -5.55 -15.79
N LEU A 51 4.89 -6.64 -16.28
CA LEU A 51 5.59 -7.62 -17.10
C LEU A 51 4.76 -7.85 -18.37
N ASP A 52 5.36 -7.55 -19.52
CA ASP A 52 4.75 -7.73 -20.83
C ASP A 52 3.34 -7.10 -20.92
N GLY A 53 3.21 -5.87 -20.40
CA GLY A 53 1.97 -5.09 -20.42
C GLY A 53 0.93 -5.49 -19.36
N LYS A 54 1.24 -6.41 -18.44
CA LYS A 54 0.32 -6.87 -17.39
C LYS A 54 0.87 -6.56 -16.00
N VAL A 55 -0.02 -6.24 -15.08
CA VAL A 55 0.33 -6.10 -13.66
C VAL A 55 0.68 -7.46 -13.10
N ALA A 56 1.94 -7.62 -12.72
CA ALA A 56 2.52 -8.85 -12.18
C ALA A 56 2.96 -8.71 -10.71
N GLY A 57 2.95 -7.51 -10.17
CA GLY A 57 3.24 -7.24 -8.77
C GLY A 57 2.73 -5.86 -8.35
N THR A 58 2.56 -5.67 -7.05
CA THR A 58 2.13 -4.39 -6.47
C THR A 58 2.74 -4.18 -5.10
N VAL A 59 2.95 -2.91 -4.73
CA VAL A 59 3.23 -2.47 -3.37
C VAL A 59 2.68 -1.07 -3.16
N ARG A 60 2.15 -0.83 -1.97
CA ARG A 60 1.68 0.50 -1.55
C ARG A 60 2.27 0.86 -0.19
N LEU A 61 2.54 2.14 0.02
CA LEU A 61 2.96 2.68 1.30
C LEU A 61 1.98 3.76 1.74
N TRP A 62 1.66 3.76 3.03
CA TRP A 62 0.58 4.56 3.61
C TRP A 62 1.11 5.45 4.72
N PRO A 63 0.80 6.75 4.74
CA PRO A 63 1.21 7.62 5.84
C PRO A 63 0.59 7.15 7.16
N ILE A 64 1.43 7.03 8.17
CA ILE A 64 1.05 6.70 9.55
C ILE A 64 1.83 7.58 10.52
N ALA A 65 1.38 7.61 11.77
CA ALA A 65 2.18 8.10 12.89
C ALA A 65 2.64 6.90 13.74
N ALA A 66 3.93 6.74 13.90
CA ALA A 66 4.57 5.74 14.78
C ALA A 66 4.61 6.26 16.21
N GLY A 67 3.43 6.35 16.85
CA GLY A 67 3.21 7.10 18.07
C GLY A 67 3.13 8.61 17.82
N PRO A 68 2.88 9.43 18.88
CA PRO A 68 2.68 10.86 18.76
C PRO A 68 3.88 11.59 18.13
N GLY A 69 3.62 12.39 17.09
CA GLY A 69 4.63 13.25 16.47
C GLY A 69 5.73 12.53 15.68
N ARG A 70 5.56 11.27 15.33
CA ARG A 70 6.54 10.47 14.59
C ARG A 70 5.97 10.02 13.24
N PRO A 71 6.09 10.84 12.17
CA PRO A 71 5.63 10.44 10.85
C PRO A 71 6.44 9.25 10.32
N ALA A 72 5.73 8.29 9.76
CA ALA A 72 6.31 7.10 9.15
C ALA A 72 5.40 6.60 8.01
N LEU A 73 5.82 5.55 7.34
CA LEU A 73 5.02 4.84 6.35
C LEU A 73 4.71 3.42 6.83
N LEU A 74 3.51 2.95 6.59
CA LEU A 74 3.16 1.54 6.64
C LEU A 74 3.32 0.95 5.24
N LEU A 75 4.17 -0.07 5.09
CA LEU A 75 4.36 -0.76 3.83
C LEU A 75 3.41 -1.95 3.73
N GLY A 76 2.70 -2.03 2.63
CA GLY A 76 1.83 -3.14 2.27
C GLY A 76 0.43 -2.71 1.82
N PRO A 77 -0.27 -3.64 1.19
CA PRO A 77 0.18 -4.97 0.81
C PRO A 77 1.28 -4.94 -0.24
N ILE A 78 2.15 -5.96 -0.23
CA ILE A 78 3.10 -6.25 -1.30
C ILE A 78 2.80 -7.65 -1.83
N ALA A 79 2.61 -7.77 -3.13
CA ALA A 79 2.32 -9.02 -3.80
C ALA A 79 3.05 -9.13 -5.13
N VAL A 80 3.39 -10.35 -5.52
CA VAL A 80 3.87 -10.72 -6.85
C VAL A 80 3.13 -11.99 -7.26
N ASP A 81 2.75 -12.08 -8.52
CA ASP A 81 2.09 -13.25 -9.09
C ASP A 81 2.85 -14.54 -8.67
N CYS A 82 2.12 -15.48 -8.08
CA CYS A 82 2.71 -16.71 -7.52
C CYS A 82 3.50 -17.52 -8.58
N ARG A 83 3.09 -17.42 -9.85
CA ARG A 83 3.78 -18.07 -10.97
C ARG A 83 5.16 -17.49 -11.26
N LEU A 84 5.46 -16.30 -10.73
CA LEU A 84 6.70 -15.55 -10.90
C LEU A 84 7.56 -15.54 -9.63
N GLN A 85 7.21 -16.34 -8.63
CA GLN A 85 7.99 -16.46 -7.40
C GLN A 85 9.38 -17.04 -7.68
N GLY A 86 10.35 -16.67 -6.84
CA GLY A 86 11.75 -17.12 -7.03
C GLY A 86 12.57 -16.27 -7.99
N LEU A 87 11.94 -15.41 -8.82
CA LEU A 87 12.63 -14.57 -9.79
C LEU A 87 13.17 -13.25 -9.21
N GLY A 88 13.07 -13.05 -7.89
CA GLY A 88 13.56 -11.85 -7.22
C GLY A 88 12.71 -10.58 -7.44
N LEU A 89 11.55 -10.69 -8.10
CA LEU A 89 10.70 -9.55 -8.47
C LEU A 89 10.14 -8.83 -7.24
N GLY A 90 9.74 -9.56 -6.19
CA GLY A 90 9.31 -8.97 -4.93
C GLY A 90 10.42 -8.16 -4.25
N SER A 91 11.65 -8.67 -4.27
CA SER A 91 12.81 -7.94 -3.72
C SER A 91 13.13 -6.68 -4.52
N ARG A 92 12.96 -6.73 -5.84
CA ARG A 92 13.14 -5.57 -6.72
C ARG A 92 12.08 -4.51 -6.43
N LEU A 93 10.82 -4.92 -6.30
CA LEU A 93 9.70 -4.04 -5.98
C LEU A 93 9.87 -3.38 -4.60
N MET A 94 10.31 -4.15 -3.61
CA MET A 94 10.64 -3.66 -2.27
C MET A 94 11.72 -2.58 -2.29
N ARG A 95 12.85 -2.85 -2.94
CA ARG A 95 13.96 -1.89 -3.02
C ARG A 95 13.55 -0.60 -3.72
N GLU A 96 12.79 -0.71 -4.80
CA GLU A 96 12.27 0.45 -5.53
C GLU A 96 11.35 1.29 -4.63
N ALA A 97 10.44 0.66 -3.89
CA ALA A 97 9.54 1.34 -2.97
C ALA A 97 10.30 2.09 -1.86
N LEU A 98 11.29 1.45 -1.24
CA LEU A 98 12.12 2.06 -0.21
C LEU A 98 12.98 3.22 -0.75
N MET A 99 13.56 3.05 -1.94
CA MET A 99 14.32 4.10 -2.61
C MET A 99 13.45 5.33 -2.89
N ARG A 100 12.24 5.13 -3.44
CA ARG A 100 11.30 6.23 -3.70
C ARG A 100 10.80 6.89 -2.42
N ALA A 101 10.52 6.11 -1.37
CA ALA A 101 10.14 6.65 -0.08
C ALA A 101 11.24 7.57 0.48
N LYS A 102 12.48 7.13 0.46
CA LYS A 102 13.64 7.92 0.90
C LYS A 102 13.82 9.19 0.05
N ALA A 103 13.73 9.08 -1.27
CA ALA A 103 13.86 10.21 -2.20
C ALA A 103 12.77 11.27 -2.02
N ARG A 104 11.60 10.88 -1.48
CA ARG A 104 10.48 11.78 -1.13
C ARG A 104 10.56 12.33 0.30
N GLY A 105 11.65 12.08 1.01
CA GLY A 105 11.88 12.62 2.35
C GLY A 105 11.19 11.85 3.48
N HIS A 106 10.63 10.67 3.22
CA HIS A 106 10.14 9.82 4.31
C HIS A 106 11.31 9.25 5.11
N THR A 107 11.12 9.17 6.41
CA THR A 107 12.22 8.88 7.35
C THR A 107 12.19 7.49 7.95
N ALA A 108 11.01 6.83 7.96
CA ALA A 108 10.85 5.48 8.50
C ALA A 108 9.73 4.72 7.80
N VAL A 109 9.86 3.40 7.77
CA VAL A 109 8.88 2.46 7.21
C VAL A 109 8.64 1.35 8.21
N LEU A 110 7.36 1.05 8.48
CA LEU A 110 6.90 -0.04 9.32
C LEU A 110 6.16 -1.08 8.48
N LEU A 111 6.17 -2.32 8.91
CA LEU A 111 5.38 -3.41 8.29
C LEU A 111 5.11 -4.53 9.29
N VAL A 112 4.17 -5.40 8.96
CA VAL A 112 3.99 -6.70 9.61
C VAL A 112 4.31 -7.80 8.59
N GLY A 113 5.31 -8.63 8.88
CA GLY A 113 5.75 -9.65 7.92
C GLY A 113 6.79 -10.60 8.49
N ASP A 114 7.32 -11.46 7.63
CA ASP A 114 8.31 -12.47 7.98
C ASP A 114 9.69 -11.83 8.25
N ALA A 115 10.14 -11.87 9.50
CA ALA A 115 11.37 -11.20 9.91
C ALA A 115 12.61 -11.66 9.13
N PRO A 116 12.85 -12.95 8.87
CA PRO A 116 13.96 -13.42 8.02
C PRO A 116 13.91 -12.84 6.60
N TYR A 117 12.72 -12.74 6.02
CA TYR A 117 12.57 -12.16 4.67
C TYR A 117 12.87 -10.67 4.66
N TYR A 118 12.25 -9.90 5.56
CA TYR A 118 12.38 -8.45 5.58
C TYR A 118 13.69 -7.95 6.18
N GLY A 119 14.35 -8.76 7.01
CA GLY A 119 15.69 -8.48 7.54
C GLY A 119 16.74 -8.23 6.44
N ARG A 120 16.56 -8.86 5.26
CA ARG A 120 17.43 -8.64 4.08
C ARG A 120 17.39 -7.20 3.53
N PHE A 121 16.37 -6.43 3.90
CA PHE A 121 16.21 -5.03 3.54
C PHE A 121 16.53 -4.08 4.70
N GLY A 122 16.97 -4.62 5.84
CA GLY A 122 17.32 -3.85 7.03
C GLY A 122 16.18 -3.64 8.03
N PHE A 123 15.03 -4.30 7.85
CA PHE A 123 13.94 -4.26 8.83
C PHE A 123 14.29 -5.09 10.06
N SER A 124 13.92 -4.59 11.24
CA SER A 124 14.03 -5.32 12.50
C SER A 124 12.89 -4.95 13.47
N SER A 125 12.68 -5.75 14.50
CA SER A 125 11.70 -5.47 15.56
C SER A 125 12.23 -4.55 16.66
N GLU A 126 13.48 -4.11 16.60
CA GLU A 126 14.09 -3.32 17.68
C GLU A 126 13.40 -1.98 17.88
N LYS A 127 13.11 -1.27 16.81
CA LYS A 127 12.49 0.06 16.85
C LYS A 127 10.97 0.03 17.04
N THR A 128 10.35 -1.16 17.01
CA THR A 128 8.91 -1.31 17.26
C THR A 128 8.56 -1.75 18.66
N ARG A 129 9.54 -1.98 19.55
CA ARG A 129 9.32 -2.57 20.89
C ARG A 129 8.31 -1.82 21.76
N ALA A 130 8.31 -0.50 21.69
CA ALA A 130 7.40 0.37 22.44
C ALA A 130 6.18 0.83 21.62
N LEU A 131 6.03 0.35 20.37
CA LEU A 131 4.89 0.66 19.51
C LEU A 131 3.84 -0.44 19.59
N GLU A 132 2.58 -0.04 19.44
CA GLU A 132 1.41 -0.91 19.42
C GLU A 132 0.62 -0.69 18.12
N LEU A 133 0.07 -1.78 17.56
CA LEU A 133 -0.87 -1.68 16.43
C LEU A 133 -2.32 -1.69 16.92
N PRO A 134 -3.28 -1.14 16.16
CA PRO A 134 -4.69 -1.03 16.57
C PRO A 134 -5.46 -2.34 16.39
N GLY A 135 -4.91 -3.47 16.81
CA GLY A 135 -5.55 -4.79 16.73
C GLY A 135 -4.55 -5.92 16.95
N PRO A 136 -4.96 -7.18 16.78
CA PRO A 136 -4.11 -8.34 17.02
C PRO A 136 -2.98 -8.45 15.98
N TYR A 137 -1.79 -8.78 16.45
CA TYR A 137 -0.61 -9.05 15.62
C TYR A 137 0.41 -9.87 16.39
N GLU A 138 1.30 -10.54 15.64
CA GLU A 138 2.45 -11.23 16.22
C GLU A 138 3.60 -10.23 16.40
N ARG A 139 4.05 -10.04 17.62
CA ARG A 139 5.04 -9.01 17.97
C ARG A 139 6.34 -9.11 17.16
N GLU A 140 6.85 -10.32 16.97
CA GLU A 140 8.07 -10.61 16.21
C GLU A 140 7.95 -10.28 14.71
N ARG A 141 6.74 -10.16 14.20
CA ARG A 141 6.45 -9.80 12.81
C ARG A 141 6.27 -8.30 12.61
N PHE A 142 6.18 -7.53 13.69
CA PHE A 142 6.08 -6.08 13.60
C PHE A 142 7.46 -5.47 13.51
N LEU A 143 7.81 -4.99 12.33
CA LEU A 143 9.17 -4.59 11.95
C LEU A 143 9.20 -3.13 11.49
N ALA A 144 10.37 -2.51 11.67
CA ALA A 144 10.64 -1.15 11.20
C ALA A 144 12.00 -1.06 10.51
N LEU A 145 12.09 -0.10 9.59
CA LEU A 145 13.33 0.34 8.95
C LEU A 145 13.41 1.86 9.05
N GLU A 146 14.49 2.39 9.59
CA GLU A 146 14.80 3.81 9.51
C GLU A 146 15.48 4.13 8.18
N LEU A 147 14.85 4.96 7.36
CA LEU A 147 15.44 5.50 6.14
C LEU A 147 16.39 6.66 6.44
N GLN A 148 16.14 7.32 7.58
CA GLN A 148 17.00 8.30 8.20
C GLN A 148 17.31 7.84 9.62
N PRO A 149 18.58 7.70 10.00
CA PRO A 149 18.97 7.27 11.35
C PRO A 149 18.33 8.13 12.44
N GLY A 150 17.80 7.50 13.48
CA GLY A 150 17.17 8.17 14.61
C GLY A 150 15.72 8.60 14.40
N ALA A 151 15.12 8.34 13.24
CA ALA A 151 13.75 8.72 12.95
C ALA A 151 12.71 8.13 13.93
N LEU A 152 13.01 6.96 14.47
CA LEU A 152 12.15 6.25 15.43
C LEU A 152 12.70 6.27 16.86
N ASP A 153 13.72 7.08 17.16
CA ASP A 153 14.25 7.17 18.51
C ASP A 153 13.19 7.73 19.47
N GLY A 154 12.90 6.95 20.52
CA GLY A 154 11.83 7.27 21.48
C GLY A 154 10.41 7.10 20.95
N ALA A 155 10.22 6.50 19.77
CA ALA A 155 8.89 6.17 19.27
C ALA A 155 8.18 5.17 20.19
N CYS A 156 6.99 5.52 20.67
CA CYS A 156 6.20 4.69 21.58
C CYS A 156 4.70 4.97 21.44
N GLY A 157 3.90 4.02 21.90
CA GLY A 157 2.44 4.12 21.91
C GLY A 157 1.79 3.58 20.65
N LEU A 158 0.52 3.95 20.46
CA LEU A 158 -0.31 3.43 19.40
C LEU A 158 0.08 4.02 18.04
N VAL A 159 0.26 3.15 17.05
CA VAL A 159 0.37 3.54 15.65
C VAL A 159 -1.01 3.92 15.11
N THR A 160 -1.08 5.07 14.47
CA THR A 160 -2.34 5.62 13.93
C THR A 160 -2.22 5.96 12.45
N ALA A 161 -3.34 5.92 11.74
CA ALA A 161 -3.42 6.38 10.37
C ALA A 161 -3.18 7.90 10.28
N ALA A 162 -2.38 8.33 9.32
CA ALA A 162 -2.06 9.74 9.07
C ALA A 162 -2.25 10.14 7.59
N GLY A 163 -2.68 9.20 6.73
CA GLY A 163 -2.99 9.48 5.34
C GLY A 163 -4.21 10.36 5.17
N GLU A 164 -4.23 11.14 4.08
CA GLU A 164 -5.42 11.86 3.66
C GLU A 164 -6.58 10.88 3.41
N PRO A 165 -7.84 11.31 3.63
CA PRO A 165 -8.99 10.52 3.20
C PRO A 165 -8.90 10.18 1.72
N GLU A 166 -9.24 8.96 1.35
CA GLU A 166 -9.33 8.58 -0.05
C GLU A 166 -10.47 9.36 -0.71
N ALA A 167 -10.17 10.03 -1.83
CA ALA A 167 -11.19 10.75 -2.58
C ALA A 167 -12.21 9.73 -3.13
N ILE A 168 -13.45 9.79 -2.66
CA ILE A 168 -14.54 9.01 -3.25
C ILE A 168 -14.74 9.53 -4.67
N PRO A 169 -14.61 8.69 -5.72
CA PRO A 169 -14.91 9.15 -7.07
C PRO A 169 -16.34 9.67 -7.09
N ALA A 170 -16.52 10.91 -7.58
CA ALA A 170 -17.86 11.45 -7.75
C ALA A 170 -18.69 10.45 -8.59
N PRO A 171 -19.94 10.15 -8.20
CA PRO A 171 -20.78 9.27 -8.98
C PRO A 171 -20.86 9.83 -10.41
N ILE A 172 -20.57 8.99 -11.39
CA ILE A 172 -20.74 9.35 -12.79
C ILE A 172 -22.25 9.54 -13.00
N LEU A 173 -22.68 10.80 -12.95
CA LEU A 173 -24.03 11.17 -13.38
C LEU A 173 -24.09 10.85 -14.86
N HIS A 174 -24.64 9.67 -15.19
CA HIS A 174 -25.09 9.44 -16.53
C HIS A 174 -26.14 10.51 -16.84
N ALA A 175 -25.78 11.47 -17.68
CA ALA A 175 -26.73 12.40 -18.24
C ALA A 175 -27.80 11.57 -18.95
N ALA A 176 -29.00 11.53 -18.34
CA ALA A 176 -30.15 10.92 -18.99
C ALA A 176 -30.35 11.69 -20.30
N ALA A 177 -30.12 10.98 -21.42
CA ALA A 177 -30.46 11.51 -22.72
C ALA A 177 -31.95 11.83 -22.71
N ASN A 178 -32.26 13.12 -22.75
CA ASN A 178 -33.61 13.61 -22.98
C ASN A 178 -34.02 13.21 -24.40
N ASP A 179 -34.57 12.04 -24.54
CA ASP A 179 -35.34 11.66 -25.70
C ASP A 179 -36.69 12.43 -25.67
N ARG A 180 -36.68 13.63 -26.25
CA ARG A 180 -37.89 14.37 -26.55
C ARG A 180 -38.46 13.73 -27.80
N GLY A 181 -39.33 12.74 -27.61
CA GLY A 181 -40.17 12.19 -28.63
C GLY A 181 -40.96 13.28 -29.35
N VAL A 182 -40.67 13.46 -30.62
CA VAL A 182 -41.45 14.26 -31.54
C VAL A 182 -42.71 13.44 -31.82
N ALA A 183 -43.88 13.94 -31.40
CA ALA A 183 -45.17 13.39 -31.76
C ALA A 183 -45.46 13.59 -33.26
N PRO A 184 -45.97 12.60 -33.99
CA PRO A 184 -46.41 12.81 -35.36
C PRO A 184 -47.74 13.55 -35.39
N GLN A 185 -47.80 14.67 -36.14
CA GLN A 185 -49.06 15.32 -36.51
C GLN A 185 -49.77 14.45 -37.54
N ALA A 186 -51.00 14.06 -37.24
CA ALA A 186 -51.94 13.47 -38.19
C ALA A 186 -52.63 14.59 -38.97
N ALA A 187 -52.66 14.44 -40.28
CA ALA A 187 -53.51 15.20 -41.18
C ALA A 187 -54.90 14.51 -41.34
#